data_90cd891d64e6cd43406a79c32b61916c
#
_entry.id   90cd891d64e6cd43406a79c32b61916c
#
_cell.length_a   1.000
_cell.length_b   1.000
_cell.length_c   1.000
_cell.angle_alpha   90.00
_cell.angle_beta   90.00
_cell.angle_gamma   90.00
#
_symmetry.space_group_name_H-M   'P 1'
#
loop_
_entity.id
_entity.type
_entity.pdbx_description
1 polymer ?
#
loop_
_entity_poly.entity_id
_entity_poly.type
_entity_poly.pdbx_seq_one_letter_code
_entity_poly.pdbx_strand_id
1 'polypeptide(L)'
;MGGFRELVVWQRAKALAVKIYTITRHGRFDTDFGLKDQIRRAAVSVPSNIAEGDERGTNKDAVRFFYIAKGSLAELQTQLEIAHEIGYFDEGILLDLEQECKKIGRMLGSLIKARSAVH
;
A
#
# COMPACT_ATOMS: atom_id res chain seq x y z
N MET A 1 -20.65 11.38 6.53
CA MET A 1 -19.89 11.54 5.64
C MET A 1 -18.47 11.33 5.71
N GLY A 2 -17.76 10.49 6.04
CA GLY A 2 -16.35 10.29 6.11
C GLY A 2 -15.63 10.16 4.79
N GLY A 3 -16.31 9.90 3.69
CA GLY A 3 -15.65 9.71 2.40
C GLY A 3 -14.64 8.57 2.46
N PHE A 4 -13.44 8.78 1.88
CA PHE A 4 -12.42 7.74 1.85
C PHE A 4 -11.97 7.31 3.26
N ARG A 5 -12.08 8.19 4.23
CA ARG A 5 -11.64 7.87 5.60
C ARG A 5 -12.44 6.74 6.23
N GLU A 6 -13.63 6.48 5.73
CA GLU A 6 -14.47 5.39 6.22
C GLU A 6 -14.18 4.06 5.51
N LEU A 7 -13.43 4.08 4.42
CA LEU A 7 -13.06 2.85 3.73
C LEU A 7 -12.04 2.07 4.55
N VAL A 8 -12.37 0.83 4.88
CA VAL A 8 -11.47 -0.02 5.68
C VAL A 8 -10.15 -0.22 4.95
N VAL A 9 -10.18 -0.39 3.62
CA VAL A 9 -8.96 -0.58 2.85
C VAL A 9 -8.04 0.63 2.94
N TRP A 10 -8.60 1.85 2.98
CA TRP A 10 -7.80 3.05 3.16
C TRP A 10 -7.16 3.08 4.54
N GLN A 11 -7.94 2.76 5.56
CA GLN A 11 -7.46 2.75 6.95
C GLN A 11 -6.30 1.77 7.11
N ARG A 12 -6.43 0.57 6.52
CA ARG A 12 -5.38 -0.44 6.60
C ARG A 12 -4.15 -0.03 5.80
N ALA A 13 -4.34 0.55 4.62
CA ALA A 13 -3.22 1.00 3.79
C ALA A 13 -2.45 2.14 4.48
N LYS A 14 -3.18 3.06 5.12
CA LYS A 14 -2.54 4.13 5.90
C LYS A 14 -1.73 3.56 7.06
N ALA A 15 -2.31 2.61 7.80
CA ALA A 15 -1.62 1.98 8.92
C ALA A 15 -0.37 1.24 8.46
N LEU A 16 -0.43 0.58 7.30
CA LEU A 16 0.73 -0.09 6.72
C LEU A 16 1.83 0.92 6.41
N ALA A 17 1.48 2.06 5.81
CA ALA A 17 2.46 3.10 5.51
C ALA A 17 3.16 3.61 6.78
N VAL A 18 2.40 3.83 7.85
CA VAL A 18 2.97 4.24 9.14
C VAL A 18 3.93 3.18 9.67
N LYS A 19 3.54 1.90 9.56
CA LYS A 19 4.38 0.79 10.01
C LYS A 19 5.68 0.72 9.19
N ILE A 20 5.61 0.97 7.89
CA ILE A 20 6.79 1.01 7.02
C ILE A 20 7.75 2.12 7.46
N TYR A 21 7.23 3.28 7.82
CA TYR A 21 8.09 4.36 8.33
C TYR A 21 8.80 3.94 9.61
N THR A 22 8.09 3.25 10.50
CA THR A 22 8.68 2.78 11.76
C THR A 22 9.78 1.76 11.50
N ILE A 23 9.53 0.77 10.65
CA ILE A 23 10.49 -0.29 10.36
C ILE A 23 11.74 0.26 9.67
N THR A 24 11.57 1.19 8.72
CA THR A 24 12.69 1.71 7.93
C THR A 24 13.51 2.75 8.68
N ARG A 25 13.16 3.02 9.93
CA ARG A 25 13.88 3.98 10.77
C ARG A 25 15.02 3.31 11.54
N HIS A 26 15.16 1.99 11.45
CA HIS A 26 16.07 1.23 12.28
C HIS A 26 17.12 0.48 11.48
N GLY A 27 18.27 0.25 12.12
CA GLY A 27 19.33 -0.57 11.60
C GLY A 27 19.91 -0.04 10.30
N ARG A 28 20.29 -0.97 9.43
CA ARG A 28 20.90 -0.62 8.14
C ARG A 28 19.92 0.05 7.18
N PHE A 29 18.63 -0.15 7.40
CA PHE A 29 17.61 0.54 6.62
C PHE A 29 17.75 2.05 6.71
N ASP A 30 18.04 2.56 7.90
CA ASP A 30 18.06 3.99 8.14
C ASP A 30 19.10 4.72 7.30
N THR A 31 20.19 4.05 6.93
CA THR A 31 21.26 4.65 6.13
C THR A 31 21.19 4.30 4.65
N ASP A 32 20.33 3.39 4.26
CA ASP A 32 20.11 3.09 2.84
C ASP A 32 19.03 4.02 2.29
N PHE A 33 19.42 5.24 1.97
CA PHE A 33 18.49 6.29 1.59
C PHE A 33 17.72 5.95 0.32
N GLY A 34 18.36 5.28 -0.65
CA GLY A 34 17.72 4.92 -1.90
C GLY A 34 16.56 3.94 -1.70
N LEU A 35 16.84 2.83 -1.04
CA LEU A 35 15.82 1.81 -0.82
C LEU A 35 14.75 2.30 0.16
N LYS A 36 15.18 2.96 1.24
CA LYS A 36 14.26 3.53 2.23
C LYS A 36 13.26 4.49 1.56
N ASP A 37 13.75 5.38 0.71
CA ASP A 37 12.90 6.35 0.02
C ASP A 37 11.90 5.66 -0.90
N GLN A 38 12.35 4.68 -1.69
CA GLN A 38 11.47 3.96 -2.60
C GLN A 38 10.37 3.20 -1.86
N ILE A 39 10.72 2.52 -0.78
CA ILE A 39 9.75 1.76 0.00
C ILE A 39 8.71 2.69 0.62
N ARG A 40 9.15 3.81 1.16
CA ARG A 40 8.23 4.79 1.76
C ARG A 40 7.31 5.40 0.72
N ARG A 41 7.84 5.73 -0.46
CA ARG A 41 7.02 6.28 -1.55
C ARG A 41 5.96 5.28 -2.00
N ALA A 42 6.34 4.03 -2.19
CA ALA A 42 5.39 3.00 -2.60
C ALA A 42 4.31 2.82 -1.53
N ALA A 43 4.71 2.77 -0.26
CA ALA A 43 3.76 2.58 0.85
C ALA A 43 2.75 3.73 0.92
N VAL A 44 3.20 4.98 0.82
CA VAL A 44 2.32 6.15 0.89
C VAL A 44 1.42 6.22 -0.35
N SER A 45 1.90 5.77 -1.50
CA SER A 45 1.14 5.80 -2.75
C SER A 45 -0.12 4.95 -2.68
N VAL A 46 -0.14 3.87 -1.87
CA VAL A 46 -1.31 3.00 -1.77
C VAL A 46 -2.52 3.78 -1.19
N PRO A 47 -2.45 4.29 0.05
CA PRO A 47 -3.61 5.03 0.59
C PRO A 47 -3.89 6.32 -0.18
N SER A 48 -2.86 6.97 -0.70
CA SER A 48 -3.05 8.22 -1.45
C SER A 48 -3.90 8.00 -2.69
N ASN A 49 -3.65 6.92 -3.43
CA ASN A 49 -4.42 6.62 -4.63
C ASN A 49 -5.81 6.08 -4.32
N ILE A 50 -5.99 5.40 -3.18
CA ILE A 50 -7.33 5.00 -2.74
C ILE A 50 -8.17 6.25 -2.46
N ALA A 51 -7.61 7.20 -1.74
CA ALA A 51 -8.30 8.46 -1.42
C ALA A 51 -8.62 9.23 -2.70
N GLU A 52 -7.63 9.35 -3.57
CA GLU A 52 -7.79 10.07 -4.84
C GLU A 52 -8.93 9.45 -5.66
N GLY A 53 -8.95 8.13 -5.77
CA GLY A 53 -9.99 7.43 -6.52
C GLY A 53 -11.37 7.61 -5.92
N ASP A 54 -11.48 7.52 -4.60
CA ASP A 54 -12.78 7.66 -3.94
C ASP A 54 -13.36 9.06 -4.10
N GLU A 55 -12.51 10.07 -4.29
CA GLU A 55 -12.94 11.45 -4.48
C GLU A 55 -13.28 11.80 -5.92
N ARG A 56 -13.08 10.87 -6.87
CA ARG A 56 -13.39 11.14 -8.27
C ARG A 56 -14.89 11.13 -8.53
N GLY A 57 -15.32 11.88 -9.55
CA GLY A 57 -16.73 12.02 -9.87
C GLY A 57 -17.36 10.84 -10.57
N THR A 58 -16.56 9.90 -11.11
CA THR A 58 -17.08 8.73 -11.82
C THR A 58 -16.43 7.46 -11.34
N ASN A 59 -17.15 6.34 -11.47
CA ASN A 59 -16.58 5.04 -11.13
C ASN A 59 -15.43 4.65 -12.05
N LYS A 60 -15.49 5.06 -13.31
CA LYS A 60 -14.41 4.79 -14.27
C LYS A 60 -13.10 5.40 -13.80
N ASP A 61 -13.13 6.66 -13.38
CA ASP A 61 -11.93 7.33 -12.86
C ASP A 61 -11.49 6.72 -11.54
N ALA A 62 -12.44 6.39 -10.66
CA ALA A 62 -12.11 5.77 -9.38
C ALA A 62 -11.34 4.47 -9.58
N VAL A 63 -11.82 3.61 -10.48
CA VAL A 63 -11.21 2.31 -10.77
C VAL A 63 -9.77 2.50 -11.27
N ARG A 64 -9.53 3.50 -12.10
CA ARG A 64 -8.18 3.79 -12.59
C ARG A 64 -7.21 4.04 -11.44
N PHE A 65 -7.63 4.85 -10.46
CA PHE A 65 -6.77 5.14 -9.29
C PHE A 65 -6.60 3.92 -8.39
N PHE A 66 -7.63 3.09 -8.26
CA PHE A 66 -7.52 1.86 -7.47
C PHE A 66 -6.52 0.88 -8.11
N TYR A 67 -6.45 0.82 -9.44
CA TYR A 67 -5.43 0.02 -10.12
C TYR A 67 -4.03 0.58 -9.89
N ILE A 68 -3.89 1.91 -9.84
CA ILE A 68 -2.60 2.52 -9.50
C ILE A 68 -2.19 2.12 -8.08
N ALA A 69 -3.14 2.14 -7.13
CA ALA A 69 -2.88 1.70 -5.76
C ALA A 69 -2.42 0.24 -5.74
N LYS A 70 -3.06 -0.61 -6.53
CA LYS A 70 -2.68 -2.02 -6.65
C LYS A 70 -1.27 -2.20 -7.17
N GLY A 71 -0.89 -1.41 -8.17
CA GLY A 71 0.46 -1.40 -8.71
C GLY A 71 1.49 -0.95 -7.67
N SER A 72 1.16 0.08 -6.91
CA SER A 72 2.03 0.55 -5.82
C SER A 72 2.21 -0.51 -4.75
N LEU A 73 1.15 -1.28 -4.46
CA LEU A 73 1.22 -2.36 -3.50
C LEU A 73 2.16 -3.47 -3.97
N ALA A 74 2.09 -3.83 -5.25
CA ALA A 74 3.00 -4.82 -5.84
C ALA A 74 4.44 -4.35 -5.79
N GLU A 75 4.66 -3.07 -6.06
CA GLU A 75 5.98 -2.46 -5.97
C GLU A 75 6.51 -2.53 -4.54
N LEU A 76 5.67 -2.19 -3.58
CA LEU A 76 6.04 -2.28 -2.16
C LEU A 76 6.42 -3.71 -1.77
N GLN A 77 5.61 -4.70 -2.18
CA GLN A 77 5.89 -6.10 -1.88
C GLN A 77 7.24 -6.54 -2.44
N THR A 78 7.54 -6.13 -3.67
CA THR A 78 8.83 -6.45 -4.30
C THR A 78 9.99 -5.85 -3.51
N GLN A 79 9.87 -4.59 -3.13
CA GLN A 79 10.91 -3.89 -2.38
C GLN A 79 11.12 -4.47 -1.00
N LEU A 80 10.04 -4.92 -0.34
CA LEU A 80 10.14 -5.58 0.96
C LEU A 80 10.87 -6.91 0.86
N GLU A 81 10.62 -7.69 -0.19
CA GLU A 81 11.35 -8.92 -0.40
C GLU A 81 12.83 -8.67 -0.64
N ILE A 82 13.16 -7.64 -1.41
CA ILE A 82 14.55 -7.25 -1.63
C ILE A 82 15.22 -6.88 -0.30
N ALA A 83 14.53 -6.07 0.51
CA ALA A 83 15.07 -5.64 1.80
C ALA A 83 15.33 -6.82 2.72
N HIS A 84 14.45 -7.80 2.72
CA HIS A 84 14.61 -9.00 3.50
C HIS A 84 15.82 -9.82 3.02
N GLU A 85 15.95 -10.00 1.71
CA GLU A 85 17.04 -10.82 1.15
C GLU A 85 18.41 -10.21 1.39
N ILE A 86 18.50 -8.89 1.47
CA ILE A 86 19.77 -8.25 1.80
C ILE A 86 19.97 -8.09 3.31
N GLY A 87 19.07 -8.64 4.12
CA GLY A 87 19.26 -8.78 5.57
C GLY A 87 18.81 -7.60 6.42
N TYR A 88 17.92 -6.75 5.92
CA TYR A 88 17.49 -5.56 6.66
C TYR A 88 16.46 -5.86 7.75
N PHE A 89 15.73 -6.96 7.64
CA PHE A 89 14.83 -7.43 8.70
C PHE A 89 14.61 -8.94 8.55
N ASP A 90 14.06 -9.56 9.59
CA ASP A 90 13.91 -11.00 9.62
C ASP A 90 12.64 -11.48 8.90
N GLU A 91 12.55 -12.80 8.74
CA GLU A 91 11.44 -13.40 8.01
C GLU A 91 10.09 -13.17 8.69
N GLY A 92 10.07 -13.11 10.02
CA GLY A 92 8.82 -12.85 10.76
C GLY A 92 8.22 -11.51 10.38
N ILE A 93 9.05 -10.48 10.29
CA ILE A 93 8.60 -9.15 9.88
C ILE A 93 8.11 -9.19 8.43
N LEU A 94 8.85 -9.86 7.55
CA LEU A 94 8.44 -9.98 6.14
C LEU A 94 7.08 -10.64 6.02
N LEU A 95 6.85 -11.75 6.73
CA LEU A 95 5.59 -12.48 6.65
C LEU A 95 4.42 -11.63 7.13
N ASP A 96 4.60 -10.89 8.22
CA ASP A 96 3.57 -9.99 8.73
C ASP A 96 3.20 -8.93 7.69
N LEU A 97 4.20 -8.32 7.08
CA LEU A 97 3.99 -7.28 6.09
C LEU A 97 3.32 -7.85 4.83
N GLU A 98 3.75 -9.04 4.40
CA GLU A 98 3.17 -9.68 3.23
C GLU A 98 1.71 -10.07 3.45
N GLN A 99 1.36 -10.55 4.62
CA GLN A 99 -0.01 -10.88 4.96
C GLN A 99 -0.90 -9.64 4.88
N GLU A 100 -0.42 -8.54 5.42
CA GLU A 100 -1.17 -7.28 5.36
C GLU A 100 -1.31 -6.79 3.92
N CYS A 101 -0.25 -6.85 3.14
CA CYS A 101 -0.29 -6.47 1.72
C CYS A 101 -1.30 -7.32 0.94
N LYS A 102 -1.33 -8.63 1.18
CA LYS A 102 -2.28 -9.51 0.51
C LYS A 102 -3.71 -9.17 0.87
N LYS A 103 -3.96 -8.86 2.14
CA LYS A 103 -5.29 -8.46 2.61
C LYS A 103 -5.75 -7.17 1.91
N ILE A 104 -4.86 -6.17 1.88
CA ILE A 104 -5.16 -4.90 1.22
C ILE A 104 -5.42 -5.14 -0.27
N GLY A 105 -4.62 -5.99 -0.91
CA GLY A 105 -4.79 -6.34 -2.32
C GLY A 105 -6.15 -6.96 -2.61
N ARG A 106 -6.61 -7.87 -1.75
CA ARG A 106 -7.93 -8.47 -1.91
C ARG A 106 -9.04 -7.44 -1.74
N MET A 107 -8.90 -6.55 -0.76
CA MET A 107 -9.88 -5.49 -0.53
C MET A 107 -9.94 -4.52 -1.70
N LEU A 108 -8.77 -4.17 -2.27
CA LEU A 108 -8.73 -3.34 -3.48
C LEU A 108 -9.41 -4.04 -4.65
N GLY A 109 -9.16 -5.33 -4.83
CA GLY A 109 -9.81 -6.11 -5.87
C GLY A 109 -11.32 -6.10 -5.73
N SER A 110 -11.83 -6.25 -4.51
CA SER A 110 -13.27 -6.19 -4.25
C SER A 110 -13.84 -4.81 -4.55
N LEU A 111 -13.11 -3.76 -4.17
CA LEU A 111 -13.53 -2.38 -4.42
C LEU A 111 -13.58 -2.08 -5.92
N ILE A 112 -12.56 -2.51 -6.66
CA ILE A 112 -12.51 -2.36 -8.11
C ILE A 112 -13.71 -3.07 -8.75
N LYS A 113 -13.96 -4.30 -8.33
CA LYS A 113 -15.07 -5.09 -8.87
C LYS A 113 -16.41 -4.40 -8.61
N ALA A 114 -16.62 -3.90 -7.38
CA ALA A 114 -17.85 -3.23 -7.01
C ALA A 114 -18.08 -1.96 -7.84
N ARG A 115 -17.01 -1.15 -8.02
CA ARG A 115 -17.13 0.09 -8.79
C ARG A 115 -17.22 -0.16 -10.29
N SER A 116 -16.68 -1.28 -10.78
CA SER A 116 -16.75 -1.64 -12.20
C SER A 116 -18.12 -2.20 -12.58
N ALA A 117 -18.85 -2.78 -11.64
CA ALA A 117 -20.17 -3.35 -11.90
C ALA A 117 -21.27 -2.27 -11.99
N VAL A 118 -20.97 -1.06 -11.55
CA VAL A 118 -21.93 0.05 -11.52
C VAL A 118 -21.59 1.04 -12.62
N HIS A 119 -22.48 1.22 -13.57
CA HIS A 119 -22.24 2.12 -14.70
C HIS A 119 -23.25 3.23 -14.78
#